data_9d25baab03b4bd4dd4f8a06e4af5a717
#
_entry.id   9d25baab03b4bd4dd4f8a06e4af5a717
#
_cell.length_a   1.000
_cell.length_b   1.000
_cell.length_c   1.000
_cell.angle_alpha   90.00
_cell.angle_beta   90.00
_cell.angle_gamma   90.00
#
_symmetry.space_group_name_H-M   'P 1'
#
loop_
_entity.id
_entity.type
_entity.pdbx_description
1 polymer ?
#
loop_
_entity_poly.entity_id
_entity_poly.type
_entity_poly.pdbx_seq_one_letter_code
_entity_poly.pdbx_strand_id
1 'polypeptide(L)'
;MEKLSDNRLIDLIKEDNHPAFTILVNRYWEELYRHIHARLKDEEDTRDILQEIFITAWKNRTTIYTDANGTLASYLFKAARYCIIRQFSRTKQTIFSEELLENLLNQQSTTSAQEMLETKELEKRVTDELNRMPERLQIAYRLSRYAHLSNKEIAAHLSLSEQTVKNNISIALHHLRVFVEKNTLLVILFLIIP
;
A
#
# COMPACT_ATOMS: atom_id res chain seq x y z
N MET A 1 -17.98 -13.23 19.96
CA MET A 1 -17.60 -13.91 18.70
C MET A 1 -16.14 -13.59 18.46
N GLU A 2 -15.26 -14.57 18.53
CA GLU A 2 -13.84 -14.41 18.19
C GLU A 2 -13.72 -13.93 16.75
N LYS A 3 -13.00 -12.82 16.55
CA LYS A 3 -12.73 -12.33 15.17
C LYS A 3 -11.75 -13.31 14.52
N LEU A 4 -12.19 -14.05 13.52
CA LEU A 4 -11.31 -14.91 12.73
C LEU A 4 -10.09 -14.11 12.26
N SER A 5 -8.88 -14.69 12.39
CA SER A 5 -7.66 -14.08 11.84
C SER A 5 -7.69 -14.09 10.31
N ASP A 6 -6.92 -13.22 9.67
CA ASP A 6 -6.83 -13.20 8.19
C ASP A 6 -6.29 -14.52 7.65
N ASN A 7 -5.33 -15.15 8.34
CA ASN A 7 -4.84 -16.48 7.97
C ASN A 7 -6.00 -17.49 7.85
N ARG A 8 -6.86 -17.54 8.88
CA ARG A 8 -8.00 -18.47 8.87
C ARG A 8 -9.03 -18.11 7.81
N LEU A 9 -9.26 -16.80 7.57
CA LEU A 9 -10.14 -16.36 6.48
C LEU A 9 -9.59 -16.77 5.13
N ILE A 10 -8.29 -16.60 4.87
CA ILE A 10 -7.65 -16.98 3.60
C ILE A 10 -7.72 -18.48 3.38
N ASP A 11 -7.49 -19.30 4.40
CA ASP A 11 -7.63 -20.76 4.27
C ASP A 11 -9.04 -21.14 3.81
N LEU A 12 -10.08 -20.55 4.42
CA LEU A 12 -11.46 -20.78 4.03
C LEU A 12 -11.76 -20.23 2.62
N ILE A 13 -11.20 -19.07 2.27
CA ILE A 13 -11.39 -18.45 0.95
C ILE A 13 -10.76 -19.32 -0.16
N LYS A 14 -9.63 -19.98 0.10
CA LYS A 14 -9.02 -20.96 -0.82
C LYS A 14 -9.94 -22.15 -1.11
N GLU A 15 -10.82 -22.49 -0.17
CA GLU A 15 -11.87 -23.53 -0.28
C GLU A 15 -13.18 -22.98 -0.86
N ASP A 16 -13.16 -21.83 -1.52
CA ASP A 16 -14.32 -21.16 -2.14
C ASP A 16 -15.40 -20.69 -1.14
N ASN A 17 -15.03 -20.43 0.11
CA ASN A 17 -15.96 -19.97 1.14
C ASN A 17 -16.30 -18.48 0.98
N HIS A 18 -17.42 -18.18 0.29
CA HIS A 18 -17.89 -16.81 0.06
C HIS A 18 -18.19 -16.02 1.36
N PRO A 19 -18.82 -16.62 2.42
CA PRO A 19 -18.98 -15.91 3.68
C PRO A 19 -17.67 -15.43 4.30
N ALA A 20 -16.62 -16.25 4.26
CA ALA A 20 -15.29 -15.85 4.76
C ALA A 20 -14.73 -14.67 3.95
N PHE A 21 -14.92 -14.65 2.65
CA PHE A 21 -14.53 -13.52 1.80
C PHE A 21 -15.31 -12.25 2.12
N THR A 22 -16.62 -12.36 2.37
CA THR A 22 -17.44 -11.21 2.80
C THR A 22 -16.92 -10.61 4.11
N ILE A 23 -16.52 -11.43 5.07
CA ILE A 23 -15.91 -10.95 6.32
C ILE A 23 -14.61 -10.21 6.05
N LEU A 24 -13.76 -10.73 5.16
CA LEU A 24 -12.50 -10.09 4.76
C LEU A 24 -12.76 -8.73 4.09
N VAL A 25 -13.68 -8.69 3.13
CA VAL A 25 -14.09 -7.44 2.45
C VAL A 25 -14.54 -6.40 3.47
N ASN A 26 -15.47 -6.74 4.36
CA ASN A 26 -15.99 -5.82 5.36
C ASN A 26 -14.91 -5.32 6.34
N ARG A 27 -13.89 -6.15 6.61
CA ARG A 27 -12.75 -5.77 7.48
C ARG A 27 -11.92 -4.66 6.90
N TYR A 28 -11.66 -4.69 5.58
CA TYR A 28 -10.73 -3.79 4.91
C TYR A 28 -11.40 -2.68 4.10
N TRP A 29 -12.72 -2.76 3.86
CA TRP A 29 -13.44 -1.84 2.98
C TRP A 29 -13.25 -0.38 3.37
N GLU A 30 -13.56 -0.04 4.60
CA GLU A 30 -13.55 1.34 5.09
C GLU A 30 -12.16 1.97 5.01
N GLU A 31 -11.14 1.20 5.39
CA GLU A 31 -9.76 1.68 5.42
C GLU A 31 -9.22 1.87 3.99
N LEU A 32 -9.46 0.92 3.10
CA LEU A 32 -9.11 1.03 1.69
C LEU A 32 -9.88 2.18 1.01
N TYR A 33 -11.18 2.32 1.29
CA TYR A 33 -11.98 3.42 0.76
C TYR A 33 -11.35 4.77 1.12
N ARG A 34 -11.06 5.01 2.39
CA ARG A 34 -10.41 6.26 2.84
C ARG A 34 -9.06 6.46 2.17
N HIS A 35 -8.27 5.41 2.06
CA HIS A 35 -6.94 5.48 1.43
C HIS A 35 -7.02 5.88 -0.05
N ILE A 36 -7.93 5.29 -0.82
CA ILE A 36 -8.10 5.56 -2.24
C ILE A 36 -8.74 6.93 -2.45
N HIS A 37 -9.84 7.21 -1.74
CA HIS A 37 -10.61 8.46 -1.88
C HIS A 37 -9.78 9.71 -1.53
N ALA A 38 -8.91 9.61 -0.53
CA ALA A 38 -8.00 10.71 -0.17
C ALA A 38 -7.08 11.13 -1.33
N ARG A 39 -6.83 10.26 -2.30
CA ARG A 39 -5.93 10.47 -3.44
C ARG A 39 -6.66 10.83 -4.73
N LEU A 40 -7.77 10.18 -5.01
CA LEU A 40 -8.56 10.39 -6.22
C LEU A 40 -9.53 11.55 -6.06
N LYS A 41 -10.11 11.72 -4.88
CA LYS A 41 -11.16 12.70 -4.56
C LYS A 41 -12.42 12.54 -5.44
N ASP A 42 -12.60 11.36 -5.99
CA ASP A 42 -13.74 10.95 -6.78
C ASP A 42 -14.33 9.68 -6.19
N GLU A 43 -15.65 9.69 -5.96
CA GLU A 43 -16.36 8.60 -5.28
C GLU A 43 -16.56 7.40 -6.19
N GLU A 44 -16.87 7.64 -7.47
CA GLU A 44 -17.12 6.60 -8.48
C GLU A 44 -15.81 5.83 -8.77
N ASP A 45 -14.76 6.56 -9.12
CA ASP A 45 -13.42 5.99 -9.33
C ASP A 45 -12.92 5.21 -8.09
N THR A 46 -13.22 5.72 -6.88
CA THR A 46 -12.84 5.06 -5.62
C THR A 46 -13.54 3.72 -5.46
N ARG A 47 -14.85 3.66 -5.74
CA ARG A 47 -15.65 2.42 -5.64
C ARG A 47 -15.23 1.41 -6.69
N ASP A 48 -14.96 1.86 -7.90
CA ASP A 48 -14.51 1.01 -9.01
C ASP A 48 -13.18 0.34 -8.68
N ILE A 49 -12.21 1.11 -8.18
CA ILE A 49 -10.92 0.57 -7.75
C ILE A 49 -11.08 -0.43 -6.61
N LEU A 50 -11.91 -0.14 -5.61
CA LEU A 50 -12.18 -1.08 -4.52
C LEU A 50 -12.76 -2.41 -5.04
N GLN A 51 -13.73 -2.33 -5.93
CA GLN A 51 -14.34 -3.50 -6.53
C GLN A 51 -13.29 -4.31 -7.30
N GLU A 52 -12.47 -3.66 -8.10
CA GLU A 52 -11.38 -4.31 -8.85
C GLU A 52 -10.39 -5.03 -7.93
N ILE A 53 -9.97 -4.39 -6.84
CA ILE A 53 -9.06 -4.97 -5.85
C ILE A 53 -9.64 -6.26 -5.28
N PHE A 54 -10.89 -6.24 -4.82
CA PHE A 54 -11.51 -7.42 -4.23
C PHE A 54 -11.82 -8.52 -5.24
N ILE A 55 -12.22 -8.17 -6.48
CA ILE A 55 -12.36 -9.15 -7.56
C ILE A 55 -11.01 -9.82 -7.85
N THR A 56 -9.92 -9.04 -7.92
CA THR A 56 -8.58 -9.57 -8.17
C THR A 56 -8.12 -10.44 -7.01
N ALA A 57 -8.39 -10.03 -5.77
CA ALA A 57 -8.09 -10.84 -4.58
C ALA A 57 -8.85 -12.18 -4.61
N TRP A 58 -10.12 -12.18 -4.99
CA TRP A 58 -10.89 -13.43 -5.15
C TRP A 58 -10.34 -14.32 -6.26
N LYS A 59 -9.99 -13.75 -7.42
CA LYS A 59 -9.41 -14.51 -8.53
C LYS A 59 -8.09 -15.18 -8.15
N ASN A 60 -7.27 -14.47 -7.40
CA ASN A 60 -5.94 -14.92 -6.97
C ASN A 60 -5.96 -15.65 -5.61
N ARG A 61 -7.13 -16.03 -5.07
CA ARG A 61 -7.30 -16.58 -3.72
C ARG A 61 -6.40 -17.77 -3.39
N THR A 62 -6.07 -18.59 -4.38
CA THR A 62 -5.21 -19.77 -4.20
C THR A 62 -3.74 -19.41 -3.98
N THR A 63 -3.30 -18.25 -4.44
CA THR A 63 -1.91 -17.79 -4.38
C THR A 63 -1.67 -16.67 -3.36
N ILE A 64 -2.75 -16.13 -2.76
CA ILE A 64 -2.62 -15.08 -1.75
C ILE A 64 -2.21 -15.65 -0.40
N TYR A 65 -1.29 -14.96 0.26
CA TYR A 65 -0.82 -15.24 1.61
C TYR A 65 -0.85 -13.97 2.45
N THR A 66 -0.93 -14.12 3.76
CA THR A 66 -0.76 -13.02 4.71
C THR A 66 0.69 -12.58 4.80
N ASP A 67 0.91 -11.35 5.24
CA ASP A 67 2.24 -10.83 5.55
C ASP A 67 2.80 -11.44 6.86
N ALA A 68 4.00 -11.00 7.26
CA ALA A 68 4.67 -11.47 8.48
C ALA A 68 3.87 -11.20 9.77
N ASN A 69 2.92 -10.26 9.73
CA ASN A 69 2.03 -9.91 10.84
C ASN A 69 0.73 -10.76 10.81
N GLY A 70 0.59 -11.65 9.85
CA GLY A 70 -0.60 -12.48 9.68
C GLY A 70 -1.81 -11.70 9.15
N THR A 71 -1.60 -10.61 8.41
CA THR A 71 -2.66 -9.77 7.82
C THR A 71 -2.60 -9.73 6.30
N LEU A 72 -3.73 -9.43 5.66
CA LEU A 72 -3.81 -9.22 4.22
C LEU A 72 -3.63 -7.74 3.83
N ALA A 73 -3.42 -6.86 4.81
CA ALA A 73 -3.32 -5.43 4.61
C ALA A 73 -2.27 -5.06 3.55
N SER A 74 -1.04 -5.58 3.67
CA SER A 74 0.07 -5.29 2.75
C SER A 74 -0.29 -5.59 1.30
N TYR A 75 -0.93 -6.73 1.03
CA TYR A 75 -1.38 -7.10 -0.31
C TYR A 75 -2.44 -6.13 -0.85
N LEU A 76 -3.48 -5.85 -0.05
CA LEU A 76 -4.59 -5.01 -0.47
C LEU A 76 -4.17 -3.55 -0.70
N PHE A 77 -3.34 -3.00 0.18
CA PHE A 77 -2.82 -1.62 0.02
C PHE A 77 -1.83 -1.51 -1.14
N LYS A 78 -1.06 -2.56 -1.43
CA LYS A 78 -0.20 -2.62 -2.62
C LYS A 78 -1.06 -2.60 -3.90
N ALA A 79 -2.11 -3.40 -3.96
CA ALA A 79 -3.06 -3.40 -5.07
C ALA A 79 -3.75 -2.03 -5.23
N ALA A 80 -4.22 -1.43 -4.13
CA ALA A 80 -4.83 -0.10 -4.15
C ALA A 80 -3.89 0.97 -4.72
N ARG A 81 -2.65 0.98 -4.28
CA ARG A 81 -1.63 1.91 -4.77
C ARG A 81 -1.40 1.77 -6.26
N TYR A 82 -1.28 0.54 -6.74
CA TYR A 82 -1.12 0.30 -8.17
C TYR A 82 -2.31 0.82 -8.98
N CYS A 83 -3.53 0.51 -8.56
CA CYS A 83 -4.73 0.99 -9.25
C CYS A 83 -4.80 2.52 -9.27
N ILE A 84 -4.42 3.18 -8.19
CA ILE A 84 -4.32 4.64 -8.12
C ILE A 84 -3.30 5.18 -9.13
N ILE A 85 -2.10 4.60 -9.17
CA ILE A 85 -1.04 5.01 -10.12
C ILE A 85 -1.52 4.81 -11.56
N ARG A 86 -2.16 3.68 -11.86
CA ARG A 86 -2.72 3.38 -13.17
C ARG A 86 -3.80 4.40 -13.57
N GLN A 87 -4.68 4.79 -12.64
CA GLN A 87 -5.71 5.80 -12.90
C GLN A 87 -5.08 7.16 -13.25
N PHE A 88 -4.07 7.61 -12.50
CA PHE A 88 -3.34 8.83 -12.83
C PHE A 88 -2.54 8.74 -14.13
N SER A 89 -2.04 7.56 -14.50
CA SER A 89 -1.28 7.35 -15.73
C SER A 89 -2.18 7.35 -16.96
N ARG A 90 -3.41 6.88 -16.86
CA ARG A 90 -4.42 6.99 -17.94
C ARG A 90 -4.68 8.45 -18.30
N THR A 91 -4.67 9.34 -17.32
CA THR A 91 -4.87 10.79 -17.54
C THR A 91 -3.62 11.48 -18.13
N LYS A 92 -2.43 10.88 -18.07
CA LYS A 92 -1.13 11.49 -18.44
C LYS A 92 -0.28 10.69 -19.43
N GLN A 93 -0.84 9.79 -20.23
CA GLN A 93 -0.12 9.04 -21.31
C GLN A 93 1.24 8.41 -20.88
N THR A 94 1.38 7.93 -19.67
CA THR A 94 2.59 7.24 -19.23
C THR A 94 2.33 5.73 -19.24
N ILE A 95 3.09 5.00 -20.03
CA ILE A 95 2.94 3.56 -20.30
C ILE A 95 3.33 2.76 -19.04
N PHE A 96 2.34 2.29 -18.29
CA PHE A 96 2.52 1.21 -17.32
C PHE A 96 1.82 -0.04 -17.87
N SER A 97 2.57 -1.14 -18.09
CA SER A 97 1.99 -2.35 -18.65
C SER A 97 1.27 -3.18 -17.55
N GLU A 98 0.13 -3.76 -17.90
CA GLU A 98 -0.60 -4.73 -17.06
C GLU A 98 0.28 -5.92 -16.67
N GLU A 99 1.19 -6.30 -17.55
CA GLU A 99 2.18 -7.36 -17.38
C GLU A 99 3.15 -7.10 -16.22
N LEU A 100 3.53 -5.84 -15.99
CA LEU A 100 4.38 -5.45 -14.86
C LEU A 100 3.66 -5.63 -13.52
N LEU A 101 2.35 -5.38 -13.48
CA LEU A 101 1.54 -5.59 -12.28
C LEU A 101 1.37 -7.06 -11.95
N GLU A 102 0.98 -7.84 -12.96
CA GLU A 102 0.76 -9.27 -12.80
C GLU A 102 2.04 -9.95 -12.30
N ASN A 103 3.20 -9.55 -12.84
CA ASN A 103 4.50 -9.98 -12.37
C ASN A 103 4.80 -9.54 -10.93
N LEU A 104 4.47 -8.30 -10.55
CA LEU A 104 4.69 -7.79 -9.20
C LEU A 104 3.75 -8.42 -8.15
N LEU A 105 2.51 -8.74 -8.53
CA LEU A 105 1.56 -9.43 -7.66
C LEU A 105 1.89 -10.93 -7.56
N ASN A 106 2.35 -11.55 -8.66
CA ASN A 106 2.72 -12.95 -8.71
C ASN A 106 4.10 -13.24 -8.06
N GLN A 107 5.01 -12.27 -8.02
CA GLN A 107 6.29 -12.41 -7.31
C GLN A 107 6.16 -12.63 -5.79
N GLN A 108 4.99 -12.40 -5.19
CA GLN A 108 4.75 -12.75 -3.79
C GLN A 108 4.67 -14.28 -3.55
N SER A 109 4.43 -15.08 -4.59
CA SER A 109 4.28 -16.54 -4.45
C SER A 109 5.61 -17.31 -4.50
N THR A 110 6.72 -16.66 -4.84
CA THR A 110 8.02 -17.33 -5.00
C THR A 110 9.19 -16.60 -4.32
N THR A 111 8.89 -15.72 -3.36
CA THR A 111 9.95 -14.97 -2.68
C THR A 111 10.87 -15.95 -1.96
N SER A 112 12.09 -16.11 -2.45
CA SER A 112 13.10 -16.93 -1.78
C SER A 112 13.44 -16.30 -0.42
N ALA A 113 13.92 -17.11 0.53
CA ALA A 113 14.37 -16.60 1.84
C ALA A 113 15.40 -15.45 1.69
N GLN A 114 16.14 -15.45 0.59
CA GLN A 114 17.12 -14.41 0.26
C GLN A 114 16.47 -13.08 -0.15
N GLU A 115 15.43 -13.11 -0.98
CA GLU A 115 14.67 -11.91 -1.37
C GLU A 115 13.90 -11.31 -0.20
N MET A 116 13.39 -12.15 0.73
CA MET A 116 12.80 -11.67 1.98
C MET A 116 13.83 -10.96 2.86
N LEU A 117 15.06 -11.46 2.90
CA LEU A 117 16.15 -10.84 3.67
C LEU A 117 16.54 -9.49 3.04
N GLU A 118 16.69 -9.44 1.72
CA GLU A 118 17.01 -8.23 0.97
C GLU A 118 15.91 -7.17 1.12
N THR A 119 14.64 -7.57 1.09
CA THR A 119 13.50 -6.68 1.32
C THR A 119 13.51 -6.10 2.74
N LYS A 120 13.74 -6.94 3.76
CA LYS A 120 13.83 -6.48 5.15
C LYS A 120 15.03 -5.55 5.39
N GLU A 121 16.16 -5.85 4.77
CA GLU A 121 17.35 -5.00 4.86
C GLU A 121 17.08 -3.64 4.22
N LEU A 122 16.36 -3.62 3.11
CA LEU A 122 15.95 -2.41 2.44
C LEU A 122 14.96 -1.58 3.27
N GLU A 123 13.92 -2.20 3.81
CA GLU A 123 12.96 -1.56 4.71
C GLU A 123 13.69 -0.92 5.91
N LYS A 124 14.66 -1.63 6.46
CA LYS A 124 15.50 -1.11 7.53
C LYS A 124 16.28 0.12 7.09
N ARG A 125 16.96 0.06 5.94
CA ARG A 125 17.73 1.20 5.40
C ARG A 125 16.86 2.43 5.13
N VAL A 126 15.67 2.24 4.56
CA VAL A 126 14.70 3.33 4.34
C VAL A 126 14.21 3.90 5.67
N THR A 127 13.94 3.04 6.65
CA THR A 127 13.54 3.46 8.00
C THR A 127 14.66 4.22 8.71
N ASP A 128 15.90 3.76 8.59
CA ASP A 128 17.07 4.43 9.17
C ASP A 128 17.28 5.81 8.52
N GLU A 129 17.10 5.93 7.21
CA GLU A 129 17.20 7.22 6.52
C GLU A 129 16.06 8.16 6.92
N LEU A 130 14.84 7.65 7.04
CA LEU A 130 13.71 8.42 7.56
C LEU A 130 13.98 8.94 8.97
N ASN A 131 14.57 8.11 9.84
CA ASN A 131 14.91 8.48 11.22
C ASN A 131 16.00 9.55 11.32
N ARG A 132 16.79 9.78 10.27
CA ARG A 132 17.79 10.86 10.18
C ARG A 132 17.20 12.22 9.81
N MET A 133 15.97 12.23 9.31
CA MET A 133 15.30 13.48 8.93
C MET A 133 14.81 14.25 10.17
N PRO A 134 14.53 15.57 10.04
CA PRO A 134 13.83 16.32 11.07
C PRO A 134 12.50 15.67 11.46
N GLU A 135 12.20 15.63 12.76
CA GLU A 135 11.05 14.94 13.33
C GLU A 135 9.71 15.32 12.65
N ARG A 136 9.52 16.59 12.31
CA ARG A 136 8.33 17.08 11.60
C ARG A 136 8.09 16.39 10.24
N LEU A 137 9.18 16.02 9.55
CA LEU A 137 9.11 15.32 8.26
C LEU A 137 8.78 13.84 8.48
N GLN A 138 9.43 13.23 9.49
CA GLN A 138 9.17 11.85 9.87
C GLN A 138 7.71 11.63 10.24
N ILE A 139 7.16 12.48 11.13
CA ILE A 139 5.78 12.34 11.63
C ILE A 139 4.79 12.52 10.46
N ALA A 140 4.94 13.58 9.65
CA ALA A 140 4.05 13.81 8.52
C ALA A 140 4.08 12.64 7.51
N TYR A 141 5.28 12.11 7.21
CA TYR A 141 5.44 10.95 6.34
C TYR A 141 4.79 9.71 6.94
N ARG A 142 5.05 9.40 8.23
CA ARG A 142 4.50 8.21 8.91
C ARG A 142 2.99 8.23 8.97
N LEU A 143 2.40 9.37 9.34
CA LEU A 143 0.94 9.53 9.39
C LEU A 143 0.31 9.35 8.00
N SER A 144 0.96 9.84 6.96
CA SER A 144 0.49 9.66 5.59
C SER A 144 0.63 8.22 5.09
N ARG A 145 1.74 7.52 5.41
CA ARG A 145 2.09 6.22 4.80
C ARG A 145 1.63 5.03 5.63
N TYR A 146 1.74 5.09 6.94
CA TYR A 146 1.41 3.97 7.80
C TYR A 146 0.03 4.10 8.46
N ALA A 147 -0.39 5.34 8.81
CA ALA A 147 -1.73 5.59 9.33
C ALA A 147 -2.75 5.93 8.23
N HIS A 148 -2.31 6.04 6.97
CA HIS A 148 -3.15 6.32 5.80
C HIS A 148 -4.04 7.57 5.92
N LEU A 149 -3.60 8.57 6.72
CA LEU A 149 -4.33 9.80 6.93
C LEU A 149 -4.19 10.74 5.72
N SER A 150 -5.26 11.46 5.41
CA SER A 150 -5.24 12.55 4.43
C SER A 150 -4.44 13.75 4.94
N ASN A 151 -3.99 14.62 4.04
CA ASN A 151 -3.27 15.84 4.44
C ASN A 151 -4.10 16.72 5.39
N LYS A 152 -5.42 16.74 5.25
CA LYS A 152 -6.35 17.46 6.11
C LYS A 152 -6.39 16.88 7.52
N GLU A 153 -6.47 15.56 7.65
CA GLU A 153 -6.47 14.86 8.94
C GLU A 153 -5.11 15.02 9.65
N ILE A 154 -4.00 14.91 8.89
CA ILE A 154 -2.65 15.14 9.42
C ILE A 154 -2.49 16.59 9.89
N ALA A 155 -3.00 17.57 9.12
CA ALA A 155 -2.97 18.97 9.46
C ALA A 155 -3.73 19.24 10.77
N ALA A 156 -4.91 18.66 10.92
CA ALA A 156 -5.69 18.75 12.16
C ALA A 156 -4.95 18.08 13.34
N HIS A 157 -4.37 16.91 13.12
CA HIS A 157 -3.65 16.16 14.16
C HIS A 157 -2.39 16.87 14.65
N LEU A 158 -1.64 17.51 13.73
CA LEU A 158 -0.39 18.21 14.04
C LEU A 158 -0.56 19.72 14.30
N SER A 159 -1.78 20.26 14.23
CA SER A 159 -2.05 21.69 14.32
C SER A 159 -1.26 22.52 13.29
N LEU A 160 -1.16 22.02 12.07
CA LEU A 160 -0.46 22.64 10.95
C LEU A 160 -1.44 22.98 9.81
N SER A 161 -1.00 23.81 8.85
CA SER A 161 -1.75 23.97 7.60
C SER A 161 -1.61 22.74 6.69
N GLU A 162 -2.63 22.42 5.89
CA GLU A 162 -2.56 21.34 4.89
C GLU A 162 -1.38 21.55 3.92
N GLN A 163 -1.07 22.79 3.57
CA GLN A 163 0.05 23.12 2.70
C GLN A 163 1.39 22.79 3.38
N THR A 164 1.53 23.05 4.68
CA THR A 164 2.73 22.69 5.45
C THR A 164 2.90 21.18 5.50
N VAL A 165 1.83 20.43 5.74
CA VAL A 165 1.85 18.96 5.73
C VAL A 165 2.26 18.44 4.35
N LYS A 166 1.65 18.94 3.28
CA LYS A 166 1.99 18.58 1.90
C LYS A 166 3.46 18.83 1.60
N ASN A 167 3.99 19.98 2.02
CA ASN A 167 5.41 20.33 1.84
C ASN A 167 6.32 19.36 2.63
N ASN A 168 5.99 19.09 3.91
CA ASN A 168 6.77 18.17 4.73
C ASN A 168 6.84 16.76 4.13
N ILE A 169 5.71 16.22 3.67
CA ILE A 169 5.65 14.92 2.99
C ILE A 169 6.47 14.95 1.69
N SER A 170 6.35 16.01 0.88
CA SER A 170 7.10 16.16 -0.38
C SER A 170 8.60 16.20 -0.14
N ILE A 171 9.07 16.92 0.90
CA ILE A 171 10.47 16.99 1.28
C ILE A 171 10.97 15.61 1.72
N ALA A 172 10.22 14.92 2.61
CA ALA A 172 10.57 13.58 3.05
C ALA A 172 10.69 12.60 1.87
N LEU A 173 9.73 12.61 0.97
CA LEU A 173 9.74 11.79 -0.25
C LEU A 173 10.91 12.12 -1.17
N HIS A 174 11.26 13.40 -1.31
CA HIS A 174 12.42 13.79 -2.11
C HIS A 174 13.74 13.26 -1.51
N HIS A 175 13.92 13.41 -0.20
CA HIS A 175 15.10 12.85 0.49
C HIS A 175 15.19 11.33 0.32
N LEU A 176 14.09 10.61 0.52
CA LEU A 176 14.07 9.17 0.35
C LEU A 176 14.32 8.76 -1.11
N ARG A 177 13.80 9.51 -2.08
CA ARG A 177 14.07 9.27 -3.51
C ARG A 177 15.55 9.42 -3.84
N VAL A 178 16.19 10.50 -3.41
CA VAL A 178 17.63 10.73 -3.64
C VAL A 178 18.47 9.63 -2.99
N PHE A 179 18.08 9.18 -1.79
CA PHE A 179 18.72 8.04 -1.12
C PHE A 179 18.59 6.75 -1.93
N VAL A 180 17.43 6.50 -2.50
CA VAL A 180 17.09 5.32 -3.27
C VAL A 180 17.74 5.34 -4.67
N GLU A 181 17.77 6.49 -5.36
CA GLU A 181 18.40 6.64 -6.69
C GLU A 181 19.90 6.34 -6.67
N LYS A 182 20.56 6.59 -5.55
CA LYS A 182 21.97 6.17 -5.35
C LYS A 182 22.17 4.66 -5.24
N ASN A 183 21.06 3.90 -5.11
CA ASN A 183 21.05 2.45 -5.01
C ASN A 183 20.05 1.88 -6.03
N THR A 184 20.40 1.84 -7.28
CA THR A 184 19.57 1.68 -8.51
C THR A 184 18.51 0.55 -8.51
N LEU A 185 18.62 -0.47 -7.67
CA LEU A 185 17.63 -1.55 -7.52
C LEU A 185 16.42 -1.18 -6.61
N LEU A 186 16.49 -0.08 -5.89
CA LEU A 186 15.55 0.28 -4.83
C LEU A 186 14.37 1.16 -5.26
N VAL A 187 14.44 1.77 -6.46
CA VAL A 187 13.44 2.75 -6.93
C VAL A 187 12.08 2.08 -7.15
N ILE A 188 12.07 0.89 -7.71
CA ILE A 188 10.84 0.15 -8.01
C ILE A 188 10.18 -0.34 -6.71
N LEU A 189 10.97 -0.84 -5.77
CA LEU A 189 10.49 -1.34 -4.47
C LEU A 189 9.94 -0.22 -3.59
N PHE A 190 10.57 0.96 -3.56
CA PHE A 190 10.16 2.09 -2.73
C PHE A 190 8.82 2.72 -3.18
N LEU A 191 8.52 2.68 -4.48
CA LEU A 191 7.22 3.10 -5.00
C LEU A 191 6.11 2.07 -4.70
N ILE A 192 6.47 0.84 -4.36
CA ILE A 192 5.58 -0.32 -4.22
C ILE A 192 5.33 -0.71 -2.75
N ILE A 193 6.25 -0.41 -1.81
CA ILE A 193 6.09 -0.76 -0.38
C ILE A 193 5.20 0.26 0.36
N PRO A 194 4.28 -0.21 1.23
CA PRO A 194 3.31 0.60 1.98
C PRO A 194 3.95 1.60 2.92
#